data_7b2fb0e39bb988fe655888adc42c2db8
#
_entry.id   7b2fb0e39bb988fe655888adc42c2db8
#
_cell.length_a   1.000
_cell.length_b   1.000
_cell.length_c   1.000
_cell.angle_alpha   90.00
_cell.angle_beta   90.00
_cell.angle_gamma   90.00
#
_symmetry.space_group_name_H-M   'P 1'
#
loop_
_entity.id
_entity.type
_entity.pdbx_description
1 polymer ?
#
loop_
_entity_poly.entity_id
_entity_poly.type
_entity_poly.pdbx_seq_one_letter_code
_entity_poly.pdbx_strand_id
1 'polypeptide(L)'
;MVEGPTSSSSFPGEYDNLQPVRTAFFNGEKTPYEMGDVLNVLPDYNSLRLRSYEANLKSDVVKIITNKFFKWIIGSGLKLQSEPVLPVLVTEGITTDDLTNFKNSVESRYNLWAKSKHTDFIGQNNLHVQANNLFETTFLGGDALVILRVENGNLNVQIIDGQQVQTPYFDNEHRRAAETRGNVIKNGIEKDKRGRHVAFFIRVVKEGSLLGGFERIPVFGKLTNRKMAWMVYFKKHRIDHDRGIGALPAVLEKIEKLDRYTEAAVGSAEERAKLLYYIKHNRDSTGENPLQKKMMRSLGGGENVDLDSYAEGEKQAKNITQTTSKQVYNLPIGADIGSPSVGSVQIEYPEFWRAVFNSIAAAVDIPPEVALQMYNSNYSASRAAINGWQHLMNVTRQKFSDDFYKPIYEMWLEIEVLKSKVSAPGYLKAIQQKNWFALEAYSNARFTGANIPHIDPKKEADAIRL
;
A
#
# COMPACT_ATOMS: atom_id res chain seq x y z
N MET A 1 46.71 -13.60 -15.48
CA MET A 1 45.35 -13.01 -15.62
C MET A 1 44.36 -14.15 -15.53
N VAL A 2 43.74 -14.33 -14.40
CA VAL A 2 42.67 -15.31 -14.21
C VAL A 2 41.40 -14.53 -14.33
N GLU A 3 40.70 -14.78 -15.42
CA GLU A 3 39.35 -14.24 -15.61
C GLU A 3 38.48 -14.78 -14.48
N GLY A 4 37.91 -13.88 -13.70
CA GLY A 4 36.90 -14.20 -12.70
C GLY A 4 35.65 -14.76 -13.41
N PRO A 5 34.89 -15.66 -12.78
CA PRO A 5 33.71 -16.21 -13.38
C PRO A 5 32.72 -15.08 -13.66
N THR A 6 32.40 -14.94 -14.93
CA THR A 6 31.26 -14.12 -15.40
C THR A 6 30.04 -14.48 -14.58
N SER A 7 29.45 -13.50 -13.98
CA SER A 7 28.18 -13.60 -13.26
C SER A 7 27.19 -14.38 -14.11
N SER A 8 26.89 -15.59 -13.65
CA SER A 8 25.82 -16.41 -14.21
C SER A 8 24.57 -15.54 -14.26
N SER A 9 23.98 -15.49 -15.42
CA SER A 9 22.69 -14.90 -15.68
C SER A 9 21.68 -15.33 -14.61
N SER A 10 21.55 -14.54 -13.56
CA SER A 10 20.34 -14.52 -12.78
C SER A 10 19.22 -14.19 -13.75
N PHE A 11 18.16 -14.97 -13.76
CA PHE A 11 16.97 -14.65 -14.51
C PHE A 11 16.59 -13.20 -14.26
N PRO A 12 16.61 -12.32 -15.28
CA PRO A 12 16.32 -10.93 -15.05
C PRO A 12 14.86 -10.81 -14.64
N GLY A 13 14.60 -10.29 -13.45
CA GLY A 13 13.29 -9.79 -13.07
C GLY A 13 12.60 -10.44 -11.87
N GLU A 14 13.00 -11.63 -11.41
CA GLU A 14 12.18 -12.34 -10.43
C GLU A 14 12.29 -11.80 -8.98
N TYR A 15 13.36 -11.06 -8.66
CA TYR A 15 13.59 -10.50 -7.32
C TYR A 15 14.07 -9.05 -7.31
N ASP A 16 13.92 -8.32 -8.39
CA ASP A 16 14.32 -6.90 -8.47
C ASP A 16 13.62 -6.01 -7.44
N ASN A 17 12.47 -6.46 -6.93
CA ASN A 17 11.72 -5.76 -5.88
C ASN A 17 12.44 -5.76 -4.51
N LEU A 18 13.42 -6.62 -4.33
CA LEU A 18 14.18 -6.74 -3.10
C LEU A 18 15.62 -6.20 -3.22
N GLN A 19 15.97 -5.59 -4.35
CA GLN A 19 17.29 -5.02 -4.56
C GLN A 19 17.55 -3.78 -3.68
N PRO A 20 18.75 -3.68 -3.13
CA PRO A 20 19.80 -4.68 -3.17
C PRO A 20 19.61 -5.78 -2.11
N VAL A 21 19.28 -6.98 -2.54
CA VAL A 21 19.45 -8.16 -1.71
C VAL A 21 20.93 -8.56 -1.83
N ARG A 22 21.74 -8.15 -0.87
CA ARG A 22 23.12 -8.60 -0.83
C ARG A 22 23.16 -10.01 -0.25
N THR A 23 23.34 -11.00 -1.11
CA THR A 23 23.80 -12.31 -0.67
C THR A 23 25.31 -12.23 -0.50
N ALA A 24 25.83 -12.43 0.69
CA ALA A 24 27.24 -12.55 0.91
C ALA A 24 27.73 -13.88 0.37
N PHE A 25 28.43 -13.81 -0.76
CA PHE A 25 29.25 -14.93 -1.25
C PHE A 25 30.71 -14.56 -1.00
N PHE A 26 31.39 -15.35 -0.25
CA PHE A 26 32.84 -15.28 -0.14
C PHE A 26 33.43 -16.25 -1.16
N ASN A 27 34.23 -15.74 -2.11
CA ASN A 27 34.80 -16.54 -3.22
C ASN A 27 33.77 -17.34 -4.05
N GLY A 28 32.53 -16.84 -4.20
CA GLY A 28 31.49 -17.52 -4.95
C GLY A 28 30.76 -18.64 -4.19
N GLU A 29 31.15 -18.93 -2.96
CA GLU A 29 30.48 -19.92 -2.11
C GLU A 29 29.70 -19.25 -0.99
N LYS A 30 28.52 -19.80 -0.69
CA LYS A 30 27.79 -19.43 0.54
C LYS A 30 28.63 -19.87 1.71
N THR A 31 29.04 -18.92 2.55
CA THR A 31 29.70 -19.27 3.82
C THR A 31 28.65 -19.85 4.77
N PRO A 32 28.68 -21.17 5.05
CA PRO A 32 27.64 -21.82 5.88
C PRO A 32 27.70 -21.43 7.33
N TYR A 33 28.68 -20.64 7.75
CA TYR A 33 28.93 -20.27 9.15
C TYR A 33 28.51 -18.86 9.52
N GLU A 34 28.27 -18.01 8.57
CA GLU A 34 27.60 -16.75 8.84
C GLU A 34 26.10 -17.03 8.97
N MET A 35 25.81 -17.84 10.00
CA MET A 35 24.43 -18.09 10.40
C MET A 35 23.73 -16.76 10.56
N GLY A 36 23.07 -16.37 9.48
CA GLY A 36 22.17 -15.25 9.51
C GLY A 36 22.88 -13.99 9.94
N ASP A 37 23.96 -13.63 9.28
CA ASP A 37 24.26 -12.22 9.23
C ASP A 37 23.03 -11.60 8.56
N VAL A 38 22.08 -11.34 9.45
CA VAL A 38 20.81 -10.67 9.24
C VAL A 38 21.00 -9.39 8.43
N LEU A 39 22.21 -8.85 8.45
CA LEU A 39 22.64 -7.67 7.72
C LEU A 39 22.85 -7.92 6.22
N ASN A 40 22.95 -9.16 5.79
CA ASN A 40 23.22 -9.51 4.40
C ASN A 40 21.98 -9.54 3.49
N VAL A 41 20.77 -9.56 4.08
CA VAL A 41 19.52 -9.45 3.34
C VAL A 41 18.78 -8.19 3.79
N LEU A 42 19.20 -7.04 3.24
CA LEU A 42 18.55 -5.76 3.51
C LEU A 42 17.68 -5.39 2.31
N PRO A 43 16.36 -5.29 2.50
CA PRO A 43 15.48 -4.74 1.47
C PRO A 43 15.84 -3.29 1.18
N ASP A 44 15.78 -2.89 -0.08
CA ASP A 44 15.79 -1.48 -0.43
C ASP A 44 14.41 -0.89 -0.18
N TYR A 45 14.20 -0.41 1.04
CA TYR A 45 12.93 0.15 1.50
C TYR A 45 12.44 1.32 0.63
N ASN A 46 13.36 2.13 0.10
CA ASN A 46 13.00 3.29 -0.69
C ASN A 46 12.51 2.89 -2.08
N SER A 47 13.20 1.98 -2.75
CA SER A 47 12.78 1.47 -4.06
C SER A 47 11.46 0.70 -3.97
N LEU A 48 11.29 -0.15 -2.95
CA LEU A 48 10.04 -0.88 -2.74
C LEU A 48 8.86 0.07 -2.49
N ARG A 49 9.08 1.11 -1.69
CA ARG A 49 8.09 2.14 -1.42
C ARG A 49 7.69 2.89 -2.69
N LEU A 50 8.68 3.39 -3.45
CA LEU A 50 8.45 4.12 -4.69
C LEU A 50 7.63 3.29 -5.68
N ARG A 51 8.04 2.05 -5.95
CA ARG A 51 7.34 1.14 -6.87
C ARG A 51 5.91 0.83 -6.40
N SER A 52 5.68 0.69 -5.09
CA SER A 52 4.33 0.47 -4.54
C SER A 52 3.42 1.69 -4.76
N TYR A 53 3.93 2.91 -4.55
CA TYR A 53 3.18 4.13 -4.82
C TYR A 53 2.91 4.32 -6.31
N GLU A 54 3.90 4.06 -7.16
CA GLU A 54 3.72 4.10 -8.63
C GLU A 54 2.65 3.09 -9.10
N ALA A 55 2.70 1.86 -8.58
CA ALA A 55 1.71 0.85 -8.88
C ALA A 55 0.30 1.27 -8.42
N ASN A 56 0.16 1.91 -7.25
CA ASN A 56 -1.13 2.42 -6.78
C ASN A 56 -1.69 3.56 -7.65
N LEU A 57 -0.84 4.30 -8.37
CA LEU A 57 -1.28 5.34 -9.29
C LEU A 57 -1.64 4.79 -10.68
N LYS A 58 -0.94 3.75 -11.14
CA LYS A 58 -1.02 3.26 -12.53
C LYS A 58 -1.90 2.03 -12.69
N SER A 59 -1.92 1.12 -11.70
CA SER A 59 -2.58 -0.19 -11.82
C SER A 59 -3.97 -0.20 -11.20
N ASP A 60 -4.96 -0.61 -12.00
CA ASP A 60 -6.34 -0.82 -11.56
C ASP A 60 -6.41 -1.92 -10.50
N VAL A 61 -5.62 -2.98 -10.64
CA VAL A 61 -5.57 -4.11 -9.72
C VAL A 61 -5.14 -3.65 -8.32
N VAL A 62 -4.08 -2.84 -8.24
CA VAL A 62 -3.62 -2.27 -6.97
C VAL A 62 -4.71 -1.40 -6.35
N LYS A 63 -5.36 -0.56 -7.17
CA LYS A 63 -6.42 0.33 -6.69
C LYS A 63 -7.63 -0.42 -6.15
N ILE A 64 -8.02 -1.51 -6.80
CA ILE A 64 -9.09 -2.41 -6.34
C ILE A 64 -8.73 -2.95 -4.95
N ILE A 65 -7.54 -3.50 -4.77
CA ILE A 65 -7.08 -4.11 -3.52
C ILE A 65 -7.02 -3.05 -2.41
N THR A 66 -6.30 -1.95 -2.64
CA THR A 66 -6.05 -0.93 -1.62
C THR A 66 -7.36 -0.30 -1.13
N ASN A 67 -8.28 0.04 -2.04
CA ASN A 67 -9.58 0.60 -1.67
C ASN A 67 -10.43 -0.35 -0.80
N LYS A 68 -10.30 -1.67 -0.99
CA LYS A 68 -11.01 -2.64 -0.14
C LYS A 68 -10.44 -2.65 1.27
N PHE A 69 -9.11 -2.74 1.40
CA PHE A 69 -8.47 -2.73 2.71
C PHE A 69 -8.82 -1.48 3.51
N PHE A 70 -8.74 -0.28 2.91
CA PHE A 70 -9.02 0.97 3.61
C PHE A 70 -10.47 1.05 4.09
N LYS A 71 -11.42 0.70 3.22
CA LYS A 71 -12.85 0.75 3.56
C LYS A 71 -13.24 -0.24 4.66
N TRP A 72 -12.60 -1.41 4.70
CA TRP A 72 -13.01 -2.47 5.62
C TRP A 72 -12.25 -2.47 6.95
N ILE A 73 -11.02 -1.96 7.00
CA ILE A 73 -10.23 -1.92 8.24
C ILE A 73 -10.59 -0.69 9.06
N ILE A 74 -10.44 0.49 8.49
CA ILE A 74 -10.66 1.77 9.19
C ILE A 74 -12.07 2.32 8.86
N GLY A 75 -12.43 2.37 7.58
CA GLY A 75 -13.70 2.90 7.11
C GLY A 75 -13.93 4.35 7.55
N SER A 76 -15.04 4.58 8.25
CA SER A 76 -15.38 5.90 8.82
C SER A 76 -14.64 6.25 10.11
N GLY A 77 -13.69 5.41 10.54
CA GLY A 77 -12.96 5.54 11.79
C GLY A 77 -13.39 4.53 12.86
N LEU A 78 -12.50 4.27 13.81
CA LEU A 78 -12.77 3.37 14.90
C LEU A 78 -13.28 4.15 16.11
N LYS A 79 -14.33 3.63 16.76
CA LYS A 79 -14.92 4.20 17.96
C LYS A 79 -14.28 3.58 19.19
N LEU A 80 -13.94 4.40 20.17
CA LEU A 80 -13.48 3.93 21.47
C LEU A 80 -14.63 3.28 22.24
N GLN A 81 -14.40 2.10 22.75
CA GLN A 81 -15.14 1.46 23.83
C GLN A 81 -14.20 1.30 25.01
N SER A 82 -14.47 2.02 26.09
CA SER A 82 -13.67 1.95 27.31
C SER A 82 -14.08 0.70 28.09
N GLU A 83 -13.12 -0.17 28.39
CA GLU A 83 -13.33 -1.43 29.10
C GLU A 83 -12.39 -1.51 30.32
N PRO A 84 -12.48 -0.57 31.29
CA PRO A 84 -11.60 -0.59 32.46
C PRO A 84 -11.78 -1.88 33.26
N VAL A 85 -10.68 -2.41 33.79
CA VAL A 85 -10.66 -3.73 34.43
C VAL A 85 -11.03 -3.61 35.90
N LEU A 86 -12.33 -3.75 36.21
CA LEU A 86 -12.89 -3.61 37.55
C LEU A 86 -12.15 -4.40 38.66
N PRO A 87 -11.85 -5.71 38.48
CA PRO A 87 -11.19 -6.47 39.54
C PRO A 87 -9.85 -5.89 40.01
N VAL A 88 -9.12 -5.22 39.09
CA VAL A 88 -7.84 -4.57 39.40
C VAL A 88 -8.09 -3.26 40.12
N LEU A 89 -9.07 -2.50 39.67
CA LEU A 89 -9.32 -1.14 40.15
C LEU A 89 -10.05 -1.08 41.50
N VAL A 90 -10.80 -2.11 41.85
CA VAL A 90 -11.41 -2.23 43.19
C VAL A 90 -10.36 -2.21 44.31
N THR A 91 -9.18 -2.78 44.06
CA THR A 91 -8.06 -2.73 45.02
C THR A 91 -7.53 -1.32 45.26
N GLU A 92 -7.76 -0.39 44.31
CA GLU A 92 -7.42 1.03 44.41
C GLU A 92 -8.56 1.88 44.97
N GLY A 93 -9.65 1.26 45.45
CA GLY A 93 -10.77 1.92 46.12
C GLY A 93 -11.84 2.51 45.18
N ILE A 94 -11.98 1.93 43.97
CA ILE A 94 -12.97 2.39 42.99
C ILE A 94 -14.25 1.58 43.09
N THR A 95 -15.39 2.26 43.03
CA THR A 95 -16.72 1.65 43.03
C THR A 95 -17.20 1.34 41.62
N THR A 96 -18.23 0.48 41.48
CA THR A 96 -18.85 0.19 40.18
C THR A 96 -19.46 1.42 39.52
N ASP A 97 -20.04 2.32 40.34
CA ASP A 97 -20.66 3.57 39.87
C ASP A 97 -19.62 4.54 39.35
N ASP A 98 -18.45 4.63 40.02
CA ASP A 98 -17.32 5.46 39.54
C ASP A 98 -16.84 4.98 38.18
N LEU A 99 -16.76 3.68 37.96
CA LEU A 99 -16.37 3.10 36.68
C LEU A 99 -17.37 3.35 35.57
N THR A 100 -18.66 3.28 35.85
CA THR A 100 -19.70 3.59 34.87
C THR A 100 -19.64 5.06 34.44
N ASN A 101 -19.48 5.95 35.40
CA ASN A 101 -19.33 7.39 35.15
C ASN A 101 -18.04 7.70 34.38
N PHE A 102 -16.93 7.05 34.75
CA PHE A 102 -15.65 7.14 34.04
C PHE A 102 -15.81 6.72 32.58
N LYS A 103 -16.36 5.51 32.32
CA LYS A 103 -16.58 4.97 31.00
C LYS A 103 -17.37 5.92 30.10
N ASN A 104 -18.54 6.38 30.57
CA ASN A 104 -19.41 7.28 29.81
C ASN A 104 -18.74 8.63 29.52
N SER A 105 -18.02 9.17 30.49
CA SER A 105 -17.29 10.43 30.31
C SER A 105 -16.16 10.30 29.32
N VAL A 106 -15.35 9.24 29.43
CA VAL A 106 -14.21 8.97 28.54
C VAL A 106 -14.68 8.77 27.09
N GLU A 107 -15.66 7.89 26.89
CA GLU A 107 -16.16 7.57 25.54
C GLU A 107 -16.75 8.79 24.84
N SER A 108 -17.56 9.57 25.55
CA SER A 108 -18.18 10.78 24.99
C SER A 108 -17.14 11.82 24.62
N ARG A 109 -16.20 12.09 25.51
CA ARG A 109 -15.17 13.12 25.30
C ARG A 109 -14.16 12.72 24.25
N TYR A 110 -13.66 11.48 24.29
CA TYR A 110 -12.70 10.98 23.31
C TYR A 110 -13.29 10.96 21.90
N ASN A 111 -14.50 10.42 21.73
CA ASN A 111 -15.14 10.35 20.43
C ASN A 111 -15.43 11.75 19.85
N LEU A 112 -15.73 12.74 20.68
CA LEU A 112 -15.87 14.12 20.25
C LEU A 112 -14.53 14.73 19.85
N TRP A 113 -13.48 14.52 20.66
CA TRP A 113 -12.13 14.96 20.36
C TRP A 113 -11.60 14.32 19.06
N ALA A 114 -11.76 13.01 18.90
CA ALA A 114 -11.31 12.26 17.71
C ALA A 114 -11.94 12.75 16.38
N LYS A 115 -13.15 13.31 16.44
CA LYS A 115 -13.84 13.92 15.29
C LYS A 115 -13.39 15.37 15.02
N SER A 116 -12.72 16.01 15.97
CA SER A 116 -12.26 17.37 15.81
C SER A 116 -10.98 17.44 14.98
N LYS A 117 -10.81 18.52 14.23
CA LYS A 117 -9.55 18.83 13.52
C LYS A 117 -8.43 19.26 14.45
N HIS A 118 -8.74 19.59 15.71
CA HIS A 118 -7.74 19.89 16.73
C HIS A 118 -6.88 18.67 17.13
N THR A 119 -7.21 17.47 16.66
CA THR A 119 -6.36 16.30 16.83
C THR A 119 -5.11 16.34 15.95
N ASP A 120 -5.16 17.06 14.85
CA ASP A 120 -4.09 17.16 13.88
C ASP A 120 -3.16 18.34 14.20
N PHE A 121 -1.85 18.09 14.21
CA PHE A 121 -0.85 19.13 14.41
C PHE A 121 -0.92 20.24 13.34
N ILE A 122 -1.32 19.89 12.10
CA ILE A 122 -1.50 20.85 11.01
C ILE A 122 -2.92 21.44 11.00
N GLY A 123 -3.87 20.85 11.73
CA GLY A 123 -5.26 21.32 11.82
C GLY A 123 -6.13 21.01 10.60
N GLN A 124 -5.72 20.11 9.72
CA GLN A 124 -6.46 19.78 8.50
C GLN A 124 -7.43 18.62 8.67
N ASN A 125 -7.03 17.56 9.38
CA ASN A 125 -7.70 16.28 9.45
C ASN A 125 -8.18 15.97 10.88
N ASN A 126 -9.23 15.18 10.98
CA ASN A 126 -9.57 14.55 12.25
C ASN A 126 -8.79 13.24 12.45
N LEU A 127 -8.83 12.66 13.65
CA LEU A 127 -8.08 11.44 13.97
C LEU A 127 -8.42 10.27 13.06
N HIS A 128 -9.65 10.16 12.59
CA HIS A 128 -10.08 9.05 11.73
C HIS A 128 -9.52 9.17 10.31
N VAL A 129 -9.45 10.40 9.77
CA VAL A 129 -8.80 10.66 8.48
C VAL A 129 -7.30 10.43 8.59
N GLN A 130 -6.67 10.89 9.69
CA GLN A 130 -5.26 10.59 9.96
C GLN A 130 -4.99 9.09 10.03
N ALA A 131 -5.88 8.32 10.67
CA ALA A 131 -5.77 6.86 10.74
C ALA A 131 -5.85 6.21 9.36
N ASN A 132 -6.77 6.67 8.49
CA ASN A 132 -6.87 6.18 7.11
C ASN A 132 -5.58 6.49 6.32
N ASN A 133 -5.10 7.72 6.40
CA ASN A 133 -3.88 8.14 5.71
C ASN A 133 -2.66 7.35 6.23
N LEU A 134 -2.57 7.12 7.54
CA LEU A 134 -1.51 6.31 8.14
C LEU A 134 -1.57 4.87 7.67
N PHE A 135 -2.76 4.27 7.65
CA PHE A 135 -2.94 2.91 7.19
C PHE A 135 -2.56 2.78 5.70
N GLU A 136 -2.99 3.71 4.85
CA GLU A 136 -2.59 3.76 3.44
C GLU A 136 -1.08 3.87 3.27
N THR A 137 -0.46 4.81 4.00
CA THR A 137 0.99 5.01 3.97
C THR A 137 1.75 3.75 4.41
N THR A 138 1.30 3.09 5.47
CA THR A 138 1.96 1.85 5.94
C THR A 138 1.69 0.67 5.02
N PHE A 139 0.50 0.55 4.44
CA PHE A 139 0.13 -0.52 3.51
C PHE A 139 0.96 -0.46 2.22
N LEU A 140 1.13 0.74 1.65
CA LEU A 140 1.92 0.96 0.43
C LEU A 140 3.41 1.09 0.74
N GLY A 141 3.75 1.98 1.65
CA GLY A 141 5.12 2.39 1.93
C GLY A 141 5.86 1.55 2.97
N GLY A 142 5.13 0.78 3.77
CA GLY A 142 5.67 -0.13 4.79
C GLY A 142 5.70 0.44 6.19
N ASP A 143 5.98 1.72 6.37
CA ASP A 143 6.03 2.36 7.69
C ASP A 143 5.77 3.87 7.63
N ALA A 144 5.39 4.42 8.78
CA ALA A 144 5.29 5.86 9.01
C ALA A 144 5.62 6.18 10.47
N LEU A 145 6.05 7.41 10.74
CA LEU A 145 6.36 7.93 12.06
C LEU A 145 5.16 8.70 12.61
N VAL A 146 4.74 8.34 13.83
CA VAL A 146 3.72 9.05 14.59
C VAL A 146 4.40 9.82 15.70
N ILE A 147 4.05 11.09 15.86
CA ILE A 147 4.59 12.01 16.89
C ILE A 147 3.42 12.62 17.63
N LEU A 148 3.47 12.55 18.95
CA LEU A 148 2.55 13.27 19.82
C LEU A 148 3.13 14.64 20.19
N ARG A 149 2.37 15.68 19.96
CA ARG A 149 2.70 17.05 20.33
C ARG A 149 1.71 17.52 21.39
N VAL A 150 2.20 18.08 22.47
CA VAL A 150 1.35 18.67 23.50
C VAL A 150 1.56 20.17 23.50
N GLU A 151 0.56 20.92 23.02
CA GLU A 151 0.61 22.37 22.93
C GLU A 151 -0.53 22.98 23.76
N ASN A 152 -0.19 23.89 24.66
CA ASN A 152 -1.16 24.51 25.57
C ASN A 152 -2.01 23.46 26.33
N GLY A 153 -1.41 22.34 26.65
CA GLY A 153 -2.07 21.21 27.32
C GLY A 153 -2.96 20.36 26.40
N ASN A 154 -3.11 20.68 25.11
CA ASN A 154 -3.89 19.90 24.17
C ASN A 154 -2.99 18.91 23.41
N LEU A 155 -3.52 17.71 23.20
CA LEU A 155 -2.83 16.67 22.45
C LEU A 155 -3.11 16.83 20.96
N ASN A 156 -2.04 16.86 20.16
CA ASN A 156 -2.07 16.87 18.71
C ASN A 156 -1.22 15.69 18.20
N VAL A 157 -1.65 15.11 17.10
CA VAL A 157 -0.98 13.99 16.44
C VAL A 157 -0.38 14.50 15.14
N GLN A 158 0.90 14.20 14.92
CA GLN A 158 1.60 14.48 13.67
C GLN A 158 2.03 13.13 13.06
N ILE A 159 1.70 12.93 11.79
CA ILE A 159 2.09 11.74 11.04
C ILE A 159 3.08 12.16 9.95
N ILE A 160 4.16 11.41 9.84
CA ILE A 160 5.24 11.67 8.88
C ILE A 160 5.49 10.38 8.10
N ASP A 161 5.55 10.49 6.77
CA ASP A 161 5.89 9.35 5.91
C ASP A 161 7.27 8.79 6.27
N GLY A 162 7.37 7.47 6.33
CA GLY A 162 8.63 6.80 6.62
C GLY A 162 9.76 7.17 5.65
N GLN A 163 9.47 7.64 4.43
CA GLN A 163 10.49 8.12 3.50
C GLN A 163 11.25 9.32 4.03
N GLN A 164 10.61 10.17 4.84
CA GLN A 164 11.27 11.33 5.45
C GLN A 164 12.17 10.96 6.63
N VAL A 165 12.03 9.74 7.16
CA VAL A 165 12.89 9.22 8.23
C VAL A 165 14.16 8.66 7.60
N GLN A 166 15.25 9.43 7.62
CA GLN A 166 16.50 9.13 6.93
C GLN A 166 17.71 9.31 7.82
N THR A 167 18.76 8.52 7.57
CA THR A 167 20.03 8.66 8.28
C THR A 167 20.72 9.96 7.86
N PRO A 168 21.17 10.79 8.83
CA PRO A 168 21.86 12.05 8.55
C PRO A 168 23.31 11.81 8.11
N TYR A 169 23.50 11.28 6.90
CA TYR A 169 24.84 10.89 6.40
C TYR A 169 25.81 12.06 6.31
N PHE A 170 25.34 13.25 5.96
CA PHE A 170 26.18 14.45 5.79
C PHE A 170 26.20 15.35 7.04
N ASP A 171 25.44 15.00 8.08
CA ASP A 171 25.37 15.76 9.33
C ASP A 171 26.25 15.10 10.40
N ASN A 172 27.51 15.56 10.41
CA ASN A 172 28.51 15.04 11.35
C ASN A 172 28.19 15.38 12.82
N GLU A 173 27.44 16.46 13.07
CA GLU A 173 27.10 16.86 14.44
C GLU A 173 26.18 15.84 15.09
N HIS A 174 25.08 15.47 14.43
CA HIS A 174 24.15 14.46 14.93
C HIS A 174 24.79 13.10 15.10
N ARG A 175 25.66 12.69 14.17
CA ARG A 175 26.38 11.42 14.24
C ARG A 175 27.32 11.36 15.42
N ARG A 176 28.20 12.37 15.59
CA ARG A 176 29.11 12.47 16.72
C ARG A 176 28.41 12.51 18.07
N ALA A 177 27.30 13.26 18.14
CA ALA A 177 26.48 13.33 19.33
C ALA A 177 25.83 11.99 19.70
N ALA A 178 25.42 11.17 18.72
CA ALA A 178 24.93 9.82 18.96
C ALA A 178 26.05 8.88 19.43
N GLU A 179 27.20 8.91 18.77
CA GLU A 179 28.39 8.13 19.13
C GLU A 179 28.88 8.45 20.55
N THR A 180 28.91 9.73 20.95
CA THR A 180 29.25 10.17 22.31
C THR A 180 28.28 9.57 23.36
N ARG A 181 27.01 9.39 23.01
CA ARG A 181 26.04 8.71 23.88
C ARG A 181 26.16 7.17 23.84
N GLY A 182 27.00 6.62 22.98
CA GLY A 182 27.15 5.19 22.74
C GLY A 182 25.96 4.59 21.97
N ASN A 183 25.25 5.41 21.18
CA ASN A 183 24.13 5.03 20.36
C ASN A 183 24.54 4.83 18.90
N VAL A 184 23.76 4.06 18.16
CA VAL A 184 23.97 3.80 16.73
C VAL A 184 22.77 4.37 15.93
N ILE A 185 23.06 5.08 14.84
CA ILE A 185 22.03 5.56 13.91
C ILE A 185 22.01 4.66 12.68
N LYS A 186 20.87 4.01 12.43
CA LYS A 186 20.63 3.17 11.26
C LYS A 186 19.23 3.42 10.70
N ASN A 187 19.12 3.58 9.38
CA ASN A 187 17.84 3.82 8.70
C ASN A 187 17.00 4.97 9.28
N GLY A 188 17.69 6.05 9.75
CA GLY A 188 17.03 7.21 10.35
C GLY A 188 16.62 7.03 11.83
N ILE A 189 16.99 5.92 12.45
CA ILE A 189 16.62 5.57 13.82
C ILE A 189 17.87 5.51 14.70
N GLU A 190 17.89 6.30 15.76
CA GLU A 190 18.91 6.23 16.81
C GLU A 190 18.52 5.18 17.84
N LYS A 191 19.41 4.23 18.10
CA LYS A 191 19.19 3.13 19.04
C LYS A 191 20.25 3.13 20.13
N ASP A 192 19.85 2.76 21.34
CA ASP A 192 20.77 2.50 22.43
C ASP A 192 21.43 1.10 22.28
N LYS A 193 22.34 0.79 23.21
CA LYS A 193 23.06 -0.50 23.26
C LYS A 193 22.13 -1.72 23.41
N ARG A 194 20.86 -1.52 23.83
CA ARG A 194 19.85 -2.56 23.98
C ARG A 194 18.96 -2.69 22.73
N GLY A 195 19.21 -1.86 21.72
CA GLY A 195 18.38 -1.81 20.51
C GLY A 195 17.09 -1.00 20.65
N ARG A 196 16.86 -0.29 21.78
CA ARG A 196 15.67 0.56 21.94
C ARG A 196 15.79 1.81 21.07
N HIS A 197 14.69 2.23 20.49
CA HIS A 197 14.61 3.48 19.78
C HIS A 197 14.72 4.65 20.76
N VAL A 198 15.65 5.56 20.52
CA VAL A 198 15.94 6.75 21.34
C VAL A 198 15.47 8.01 20.63
N ALA A 199 15.69 8.09 19.32
CA ALA A 199 15.25 9.21 18.50
C ALA A 199 15.06 8.80 17.04
N PHE A 200 14.33 9.62 16.30
CA PHE A 200 14.17 9.55 14.86
C PHE A 200 14.75 10.80 14.20
N PHE A 201 15.34 10.65 13.02
CA PHE A 201 15.85 11.75 12.22
C PHE A 201 14.95 11.98 11.02
N ILE A 202 14.38 13.18 10.96
CA ILE A 202 13.49 13.59 9.89
C ILE A 202 14.22 14.57 8.99
N ARG A 203 14.14 14.34 7.68
CA ARG A 203 14.66 15.28 6.70
C ARG A 203 13.74 16.50 6.63
N VAL A 204 14.30 17.68 6.83
CA VAL A 204 13.60 18.98 6.76
C VAL A 204 14.19 19.82 5.64
N VAL A 205 13.33 20.48 4.90
CA VAL A 205 13.78 21.48 3.92
C VAL A 205 14.16 22.75 4.70
N LYS A 206 15.43 23.13 4.64
CA LYS A 206 15.91 24.43 5.17
C LYS A 206 16.05 25.40 4.01
N GLU A 207 15.47 26.59 4.17
CA GLU A 207 15.70 27.68 3.22
C GLU A 207 17.19 27.95 3.07
N GLY A 208 17.67 28.07 1.84
CA GLY A 208 19.08 28.33 1.51
C GLY A 208 20.01 27.09 1.52
N SER A 209 19.50 25.88 1.81
CA SER A 209 20.30 24.65 1.75
C SER A 209 19.79 23.72 0.66
N LEU A 210 20.62 23.42 -0.32
CA LEU A 210 20.32 22.43 -1.38
C LEU A 210 20.18 21.00 -0.82
N LEU A 211 20.82 20.71 0.29
CA LEU A 211 20.82 19.37 0.90
C LEU A 211 19.76 19.20 1.99
N GLY A 212 19.07 20.30 2.39
CA GLY A 212 18.16 20.29 3.53
C GLY A 212 18.89 20.14 4.86
N GLY A 213 18.16 19.85 5.91
CA GLY A 213 18.67 19.57 7.25
C GLY A 213 17.99 18.34 7.85
N PHE A 214 18.44 17.97 9.03
CA PHE A 214 17.80 16.91 9.80
C PHE A 214 17.30 17.47 11.14
N GLU A 215 16.10 17.05 11.53
CA GLU A 215 15.55 17.29 12.86
C GLU A 215 15.58 15.99 13.65
N ARG A 216 16.12 16.05 14.87
CA ARG A 216 16.16 14.90 15.77
C ARG A 216 14.92 14.93 16.66
N ILE A 217 14.04 13.96 16.48
CA ILE A 217 12.82 13.77 17.26
C ILE A 217 13.06 12.71 18.34
N PRO A 218 13.09 13.08 19.62
CA PRO A 218 13.27 12.11 20.69
C PRO A 218 12.03 11.24 20.86
N VAL A 219 12.23 9.94 21.13
CA VAL A 219 11.16 8.98 21.40
C VAL A 219 10.44 9.31 22.71
N PHE A 220 11.19 9.76 23.72
CA PHE A 220 10.68 10.04 25.04
C PHE A 220 10.73 11.53 25.36
N GLY A 221 9.68 12.04 26.01
CA GLY A 221 9.63 13.41 26.50
C GLY A 221 10.70 13.67 27.56
N LYS A 222 11.38 14.80 27.46
CA LYS A 222 12.53 15.14 28.35
C LYS A 222 12.14 15.20 29.84
N LEU A 223 10.95 15.70 30.16
CA LEU A 223 10.49 15.88 31.54
C LEU A 223 9.66 14.69 32.03
N THR A 224 8.77 14.21 31.21
CA THR A 224 7.76 13.21 31.59
C THR A 224 8.25 11.77 31.35
N ASN A 225 9.29 11.57 30.54
CA ASN A 225 9.74 10.27 30.07
C ASN A 225 8.61 9.43 29.42
N ARG A 226 7.56 10.09 28.94
CA ARG A 226 6.48 9.46 28.19
C ARG A 226 6.91 9.23 26.76
N LYS A 227 6.42 8.16 26.15
CA LYS A 227 6.66 7.85 24.73
C LYS A 227 5.88 8.82 23.85
N MET A 228 6.61 9.69 23.14
CA MET A 228 6.04 10.77 22.32
C MET A 228 6.19 10.51 20.82
N ALA A 229 7.02 9.55 20.42
CA ALA A 229 7.19 9.23 19.00
C ALA A 229 7.45 7.74 18.82
N TRP A 230 6.89 7.16 17.76
CA TRP A 230 7.12 5.75 17.39
C TRP A 230 6.83 5.51 15.93
N MET A 231 7.46 4.47 15.37
CA MET A 231 7.15 3.98 14.04
C MET A 231 5.97 3.03 14.08
N VAL A 232 5.03 3.18 13.15
CA VAL A 232 3.97 2.22 12.85
C VAL A 232 4.37 1.45 11.60
N TYR A 233 4.27 0.13 11.67
CA TYR A 233 4.70 -0.77 10.60
C TYR A 233 3.52 -1.57 10.07
N PHE A 234 3.41 -1.68 8.75
CA PHE A 234 2.49 -2.68 8.19
C PHE A 234 3.01 -4.09 8.50
N LYS A 235 4.21 -4.40 8.06
CA LYS A 235 4.89 -5.67 8.34
C LYS A 235 6.41 -5.45 8.38
N LYS A 236 7.10 -6.11 9.31
CA LYS A 236 8.55 -6.22 9.26
C LYS A 236 8.92 -7.50 8.53
N HIS A 237 9.93 -7.46 7.67
CA HIS A 237 10.43 -8.67 7.01
C HIS A 237 11.04 -9.63 8.03
N ARG A 238 11.78 -9.07 9.00
CA ARG A 238 12.37 -9.79 10.12
C ARG A 238 12.16 -8.99 11.40
N ILE A 239 12.20 -9.67 12.55
CA ILE A 239 11.94 -9.06 13.86
C ILE A 239 12.93 -7.95 14.21
N ASP A 240 14.17 -8.10 13.78
CA ASP A 240 15.31 -7.20 14.05
C ASP A 240 15.46 -6.08 13.01
N HIS A 241 14.65 -6.08 11.95
CA HIS A 241 14.64 -4.99 10.97
C HIS A 241 14.03 -3.72 11.56
N ASP A 242 14.64 -2.59 11.21
CA ASP A 242 14.26 -1.27 11.72
C ASP A 242 13.10 -0.66 10.97
N ARG A 243 12.89 -1.10 9.73
CA ARG A 243 11.91 -0.52 8.81
C ARG A 243 10.87 -1.55 8.40
N GLY A 244 9.70 -1.06 8.06
CA GLY A 244 8.59 -1.85 7.56
C GLY A 244 8.61 -2.04 6.04
N ILE A 245 7.91 -3.08 5.59
CA ILE A 245 7.64 -3.37 4.18
C ILE A 245 6.13 -3.34 3.98
N GLY A 246 5.67 -2.74 2.88
CA GLY A 246 4.26 -2.69 2.50
C GLY A 246 3.70 -4.07 2.09
N ALA A 247 2.44 -4.08 1.72
CA ALA A 247 1.75 -5.31 1.31
C ALA A 247 2.09 -5.76 -0.11
N LEU A 248 2.44 -4.83 -0.99
CA LEU A 248 2.53 -5.07 -2.43
C LEU A 248 3.85 -5.68 -2.96
N PRO A 249 5.02 -5.53 -2.31
CA PRO A 249 6.30 -5.95 -2.87
C PRO A 249 6.32 -7.35 -3.45
N ALA A 250 5.66 -8.31 -2.80
CA ALA A 250 5.60 -9.71 -3.25
C ALA A 250 4.80 -9.93 -4.55
N VAL A 251 3.98 -8.97 -4.94
CA VAL A 251 3.07 -9.09 -6.08
C VAL A 251 3.30 -8.06 -7.18
N LEU A 252 4.17 -7.05 -6.95
CA LEU A 252 4.42 -5.97 -7.91
C LEU A 252 4.78 -6.47 -9.30
N GLU A 253 5.66 -7.46 -9.40
CA GLU A 253 6.07 -8.01 -10.68
C GLU A 253 4.92 -8.71 -11.43
N LYS A 254 4.07 -9.44 -10.69
CA LYS A 254 2.87 -10.07 -11.28
C LYS A 254 1.87 -9.03 -11.77
N ILE A 255 1.72 -7.94 -11.02
CA ILE A 255 0.85 -6.82 -11.39
C ILE A 255 1.35 -6.16 -12.67
N GLU A 256 2.64 -5.82 -12.76
CA GLU A 256 3.25 -5.24 -13.95
C GLU A 256 3.11 -6.15 -15.20
N LYS A 257 3.25 -7.47 -15.02
CA LYS A 257 3.02 -8.43 -16.10
C LYS A 257 1.56 -8.47 -16.54
N LEU A 258 0.63 -8.40 -15.58
CA LEU A 258 -0.80 -8.40 -15.87
C LEU A 258 -1.23 -7.12 -16.61
N ASP A 259 -0.75 -5.96 -16.18
CA ASP A 259 -1.02 -4.67 -16.80
C ASP A 259 -0.50 -4.64 -18.25
N ARG A 260 0.75 -5.07 -18.48
CA ARG A 260 1.32 -5.19 -19.84
C ARG A 260 0.56 -6.17 -20.73
N TYR A 261 0.11 -7.28 -20.18
CA TYR A 261 -0.71 -8.23 -20.91
C TYR A 261 -2.06 -7.64 -21.32
N THR A 262 -2.67 -6.89 -20.40
CA THR A 262 -3.94 -6.18 -20.66
C THR A 262 -3.78 -5.16 -21.79
N GLU A 263 -2.73 -4.34 -21.76
CA GLU A 263 -2.43 -3.37 -22.82
C GLU A 263 -2.19 -4.08 -24.17
N ALA A 264 -1.43 -5.17 -24.19
CA ALA A 264 -1.18 -5.94 -25.39
C ALA A 264 -2.45 -6.59 -25.96
N ALA A 265 -3.33 -7.09 -25.09
CA ALA A 265 -4.61 -7.68 -25.49
C ALA A 265 -5.54 -6.63 -26.10
N VAL A 266 -5.63 -5.45 -25.48
CA VAL A 266 -6.42 -4.31 -26.01
C VAL A 266 -5.84 -3.84 -27.35
N GLY A 267 -4.52 -3.64 -27.43
CA GLY A 267 -3.86 -3.24 -28.68
C GLY A 267 -4.09 -4.25 -29.82
N SER A 268 -3.98 -5.55 -29.53
CA SER A 268 -4.28 -6.61 -30.51
C SER A 268 -5.76 -6.58 -30.95
N ALA A 269 -6.68 -6.32 -30.04
CA ALA A 269 -8.11 -6.20 -30.37
C ALA A 269 -8.38 -4.95 -31.24
N GLU A 270 -7.72 -3.82 -30.93
CA GLU A 270 -7.82 -2.61 -31.74
C GLU A 270 -7.27 -2.80 -33.15
N GLU A 271 -6.09 -3.45 -33.28
CA GLU A 271 -5.50 -3.75 -34.59
C GLU A 271 -6.39 -4.68 -35.39
N ARG A 272 -6.90 -5.74 -34.79
CA ARG A 272 -7.88 -6.64 -35.44
C ARG A 272 -9.14 -5.91 -35.86
N ALA A 273 -9.60 -4.94 -35.08
CA ALA A 273 -10.76 -4.13 -35.44
C ALA A 273 -10.47 -3.18 -36.62
N LYS A 274 -9.23 -2.75 -36.80
CA LYS A 274 -8.77 -1.94 -37.94
C LYS A 274 -8.58 -2.75 -39.20
N LEU A 275 -8.12 -4.02 -39.10
CA LEU A 275 -7.85 -4.95 -40.22
C LEU A 275 -9.15 -5.62 -40.73
N LEU A 276 -10.15 -4.83 -41.10
CA LEU A 276 -11.45 -5.40 -41.45
C LEU A 276 -11.58 -5.82 -42.90
N TYR A 277 -10.78 -5.30 -43.83
CA TYR A 277 -10.86 -5.63 -45.24
C TYR A 277 -9.48 -5.61 -45.92
N TYR A 278 -9.19 -6.67 -46.66
CA TYR A 278 -8.08 -6.68 -47.60
C TYR A 278 -8.56 -7.21 -48.97
N ILE A 279 -7.97 -6.72 -50.02
CA ILE A 279 -8.26 -7.15 -51.38
C ILE A 279 -7.19 -8.14 -51.79
N LYS A 280 -7.59 -9.37 -52.00
CA LYS A 280 -6.72 -10.44 -52.48
C LYS A 280 -6.89 -10.59 -53.99
N HIS A 281 -5.79 -10.48 -54.74
CA HIS A 281 -5.78 -10.70 -56.19
C HIS A 281 -5.40 -12.11 -56.53
N ASN A 282 -6.22 -12.74 -57.40
CA ASN A 282 -5.86 -13.99 -58.04
C ASN A 282 -4.83 -13.72 -59.16
N ARG A 283 -4.17 -14.80 -59.65
CA ARG A 283 -3.14 -14.75 -60.73
C ARG A 283 -3.62 -14.04 -62.01
N ASP A 284 -4.91 -14.06 -62.29
CA ASP A 284 -5.54 -13.50 -63.49
C ASP A 284 -6.02 -12.04 -63.26
N SER A 285 -5.74 -11.47 -62.12
CA SER A 285 -6.13 -10.10 -61.77
C SER A 285 -5.08 -9.09 -62.25
N THR A 286 -5.52 -7.87 -62.60
CA THR A 286 -4.62 -6.75 -62.99
C THR A 286 -3.87 -6.13 -61.80
N GLY A 287 -4.16 -6.56 -60.55
CA GLY A 287 -3.55 -6.02 -59.34
C GLY A 287 -4.04 -4.63 -58.95
N GLU A 288 -4.93 -4.05 -59.70
CA GLU A 288 -5.47 -2.72 -59.43
C GLU A 288 -6.45 -2.72 -58.25
N ASN A 289 -6.38 -1.64 -57.44
CA ASN A 289 -7.30 -1.47 -56.32
C ASN A 289 -8.70 -1.00 -56.82
N PRO A 290 -9.74 -1.84 -56.79
CA PRO A 290 -11.06 -1.48 -57.35
C PRO A 290 -11.75 -0.35 -56.59
N LEU A 291 -11.40 -0.12 -55.32
CA LEU A 291 -11.96 0.99 -54.54
C LEU A 291 -11.38 2.34 -54.98
N GLN A 292 -10.11 2.39 -55.30
CA GLN A 292 -9.45 3.61 -55.79
C GLN A 292 -9.99 4.02 -57.15
N LYS A 293 -10.22 3.07 -58.02
CA LYS A 293 -10.78 3.30 -59.37
C LYS A 293 -12.21 3.83 -59.28
N LYS A 294 -13.02 3.31 -58.36
CA LYS A 294 -14.40 3.78 -58.13
C LYS A 294 -14.43 5.17 -57.48
N MET A 295 -13.51 5.47 -56.58
CA MET A 295 -13.40 6.77 -55.92
C MET A 295 -12.92 7.86 -56.88
N MET A 296 -11.96 7.57 -57.77
CA MET A 296 -11.55 8.48 -58.85
C MET A 296 -12.67 8.80 -59.86
N ARG A 297 -13.48 7.79 -60.25
CA ARG A 297 -14.64 8.02 -61.10
C ARG A 297 -15.71 8.90 -60.46
N SER A 298 -15.91 8.76 -59.12
CA SER A 298 -16.88 9.61 -58.39
C SER A 298 -16.42 11.05 -58.20
N LEU A 299 -15.13 11.30 -58.32
CA LEU A 299 -14.51 12.66 -58.22
C LEU A 299 -14.38 13.35 -59.59
N GLY A 300 -14.94 12.81 -60.68
CA GLY A 300 -14.97 13.45 -61.99
C GLY A 300 -13.66 13.33 -62.79
N GLY A 301 -12.76 12.41 -62.38
CA GLY A 301 -11.56 12.11 -63.15
C GLY A 301 -11.89 11.23 -64.33
N GLY A 302 -11.66 11.69 -65.57
CA GLY A 302 -11.89 10.94 -66.79
C GLY A 302 -10.96 9.69 -66.90
N GLU A 303 -11.30 8.83 -67.84
CA GLU A 303 -10.74 7.47 -68.04
C GLU A 303 -9.23 7.39 -68.37
N ASN A 304 -8.51 8.54 -68.56
CA ASN A 304 -7.14 8.63 -69.02
C ASN A 304 -6.21 9.41 -68.05
N VAL A 305 -6.12 8.97 -66.81
CA VAL A 305 -5.03 9.40 -65.93
C VAL A 305 -3.93 8.36 -66.03
N ASP A 306 -2.83 8.73 -66.73
CA ASP A 306 -1.64 7.92 -66.88
C ASP A 306 -0.95 7.77 -65.51
N LEU A 307 -1.08 6.59 -64.91
CA LEU A 307 -0.62 6.31 -63.55
C LEU A 307 0.87 5.95 -63.46
N ASP A 308 1.57 5.91 -64.61
CA ASP A 308 2.98 5.50 -64.66
C ASP A 308 3.98 6.62 -64.33
N SER A 309 3.50 7.85 -64.08
CA SER A 309 4.34 9.04 -63.84
C SER A 309 4.64 9.34 -62.36
N TYR A 310 4.15 8.54 -61.43
CA TYR A 310 4.39 8.78 -59.99
C TYR A 310 5.66 8.11 -59.49
N ALA A 311 6.44 8.80 -58.65
CA ALA A 311 7.67 8.30 -58.04
C ALA A 311 7.41 7.03 -57.18
N GLU A 312 8.44 6.16 -57.05
CA GLU A 312 8.30 4.86 -56.34
C GLU A 312 7.79 4.97 -54.89
N GLY A 313 8.03 6.09 -54.24
CA GLY A 313 7.49 6.35 -52.88
C GLY A 313 5.97 6.54 -52.83
N GLU A 314 5.34 6.97 -53.92
CA GLU A 314 3.89 7.14 -54.03
C GLU A 314 3.19 5.80 -54.38
N LYS A 315 3.93 4.81 -54.96
CA LYS A 315 3.39 3.49 -55.26
C LYS A 315 3.02 2.72 -54.01
N GLN A 316 3.73 2.91 -52.91
CA GLN A 316 3.38 2.31 -51.61
C GLN A 316 2.11 2.92 -51.00
N ALA A 317 1.88 4.22 -51.18
CA ALA A 317 0.67 4.89 -50.70
C ALA A 317 -0.60 4.44 -51.41
N LYS A 318 -0.48 3.97 -52.67
CA LYS A 318 -1.63 3.47 -53.46
C LYS A 318 -2.19 2.14 -52.96
N ASN A 319 -1.42 1.41 -52.16
CA ASN A 319 -1.86 0.14 -51.61
C ASN A 319 -2.71 0.25 -50.35
N ILE A 320 -2.82 1.46 -49.79
CA ILE A 320 -3.63 1.72 -48.59
C ILE A 320 -4.72 2.73 -48.90
N THR A 321 -5.96 2.32 -48.86
CA THR A 321 -7.11 3.22 -49.03
C THR A 321 -7.84 3.38 -47.73
N GLN A 322 -7.92 4.61 -47.22
CA GLN A 322 -8.72 4.94 -46.05
C GLN A 322 -10.15 5.29 -46.45
N THR A 323 -11.13 4.56 -46.00
CA THR A 323 -12.54 4.94 -46.05
C THR A 323 -13.00 5.28 -44.65
N THR A 324 -13.61 6.44 -44.48
CA THR A 324 -14.22 7.11 -43.30
C THR A 324 -13.87 6.64 -41.89
N SER A 325 -13.47 5.38 -41.67
CA SER A 325 -13.00 4.81 -40.39
C SER A 325 -12.24 3.47 -40.52
N LYS A 326 -11.98 3.01 -41.76
CA LYS A 326 -11.39 1.67 -41.98
C LYS A 326 -10.28 1.74 -43.03
N GLN A 327 -9.16 1.07 -42.77
CA GLN A 327 -8.10 0.90 -43.73
C GLN A 327 -8.35 -0.33 -44.59
N VAL A 328 -8.27 -0.20 -45.92
CA VAL A 328 -8.36 -1.31 -46.85
C VAL A 328 -7.00 -1.51 -47.48
N TYR A 329 -6.42 -2.65 -47.31
CA TYR A 329 -5.11 -3.01 -47.85
C TYR A 329 -5.28 -3.70 -49.20
N ASN A 330 -4.61 -3.20 -50.22
CA ASN A 330 -4.52 -3.84 -51.53
C ASN A 330 -3.23 -4.67 -51.58
N LEU A 331 -3.36 -6.01 -51.63
CA LEU A 331 -2.22 -6.90 -51.65
C LEU A 331 -1.65 -7.07 -53.06
N PRO A 332 -0.32 -7.25 -53.24
CA PRO A 332 0.26 -7.63 -54.52
C PRO A 332 -0.32 -8.95 -55.03
N ILE A 333 -0.27 -9.20 -56.34
CA ILE A 333 -0.75 -10.40 -56.97
C ILE A 333 -0.01 -11.61 -56.38
N GLY A 334 -0.77 -12.56 -55.85
CA GLY A 334 -0.24 -13.80 -55.24
C GLY A 334 0.23 -13.65 -53.81
N ALA A 335 0.14 -12.45 -53.20
CA ALA A 335 0.37 -12.28 -51.78
C ALA A 335 -0.90 -12.61 -50.98
N ASP A 336 -0.68 -13.16 -49.78
CA ASP A 336 -1.75 -13.37 -48.80
C ASP A 336 -1.31 -12.83 -47.45
N ILE A 337 -2.23 -12.33 -46.66
CA ILE A 337 -1.93 -11.94 -45.29
C ILE A 337 -1.81 -13.22 -44.48
N GLY A 338 -0.58 -13.65 -44.24
CA GLY A 338 -0.30 -14.72 -43.30
C GLY A 338 -0.65 -14.16 -41.90
N SER A 339 -1.75 -14.61 -41.34
CA SER A 339 -1.86 -14.60 -39.89
C SER A 339 -0.68 -15.43 -39.37
N PRO A 340 0.21 -14.90 -38.54
CA PRO A 340 1.14 -15.78 -37.86
C PRO A 340 0.28 -16.70 -37.00
N SER A 341 0.04 -17.92 -37.51
CA SER A 341 -0.50 -19.00 -36.70
C SER A 341 0.63 -19.45 -35.77
N VAL A 342 0.92 -18.62 -34.78
CA VAL A 342 1.53 -19.09 -33.55
C VAL A 342 0.57 -20.15 -33.06
N GLY A 343 0.98 -21.42 -33.06
CA GLY A 343 0.18 -22.55 -32.67
C GLY A 343 -0.63 -22.17 -31.44
N SER A 344 -1.91 -21.94 -31.64
CA SER A 344 -2.74 -21.18 -30.74
C SER A 344 -3.14 -22.02 -29.55
N VAL A 345 -2.39 -21.89 -28.48
CA VAL A 345 -3.08 -21.80 -27.22
C VAL A 345 -3.61 -20.37 -27.15
N GLN A 346 -4.78 -20.13 -27.71
CA GLN A 346 -5.53 -18.90 -27.43
C GLN A 346 -5.89 -18.97 -25.95
N ILE A 347 -4.99 -18.48 -25.11
CA ILE A 347 -5.32 -18.24 -23.71
C ILE A 347 -6.40 -17.15 -23.77
N GLU A 348 -7.64 -17.55 -23.48
CA GLU A 348 -8.75 -16.60 -23.43
C GLU A 348 -8.40 -15.53 -22.40
N TYR A 349 -8.36 -14.26 -22.82
CA TYR A 349 -7.96 -13.14 -21.98
C TYR A 349 -8.67 -13.14 -20.62
N PRO A 350 -10.01 -13.34 -20.52
CA PRO A 350 -10.72 -13.33 -19.25
C PRO A 350 -10.25 -14.39 -18.26
N GLU A 351 -9.95 -15.59 -18.73
CA GLU A 351 -9.52 -16.72 -17.90
C GLU A 351 -8.09 -16.51 -17.40
N PHE A 352 -7.19 -16.08 -18.26
CA PHE A 352 -5.83 -15.76 -17.90
C PHE A 352 -5.77 -14.62 -16.88
N TRP A 353 -6.49 -13.51 -17.16
CA TRP A 353 -6.56 -12.37 -16.26
C TRP A 353 -7.05 -12.80 -14.87
N ARG A 354 -8.13 -13.59 -14.80
CA ARG A 354 -8.67 -14.10 -13.54
C ARG A 354 -7.68 -15.00 -12.81
N ALA A 355 -6.98 -15.88 -13.48
CA ALA A 355 -6.00 -16.77 -12.85
C ALA A 355 -4.86 -15.99 -12.21
N VAL A 356 -4.31 -14.99 -12.92
CA VAL A 356 -3.25 -14.13 -12.39
C VAL A 356 -3.78 -13.26 -11.26
N PHE A 357 -4.94 -12.63 -11.42
CA PHE A 357 -5.59 -11.82 -10.39
C PHE A 357 -5.83 -12.64 -9.11
N ASN A 358 -6.34 -13.86 -9.22
CA ASN A 358 -6.57 -14.74 -8.07
C ASN A 358 -5.26 -15.01 -7.31
N SER A 359 -4.16 -15.24 -8.04
CA SER A 359 -2.84 -15.43 -7.43
C SER A 359 -2.34 -14.16 -6.71
N ILE A 360 -2.58 -12.98 -7.28
CA ILE A 360 -2.25 -11.69 -6.65
C ILE A 360 -3.11 -11.48 -5.40
N ALA A 361 -4.42 -11.67 -5.52
CA ALA A 361 -5.37 -11.51 -4.43
C ALA A 361 -5.07 -12.44 -3.25
N ALA A 362 -4.76 -13.70 -3.54
CA ALA A 362 -4.35 -14.67 -2.52
C ALA A 362 -3.04 -14.27 -1.80
N ALA A 363 -2.07 -13.70 -2.51
CA ALA A 363 -0.81 -13.29 -1.92
C ALA A 363 -0.93 -12.06 -0.99
N VAL A 364 -1.99 -11.26 -1.14
CA VAL A 364 -2.32 -10.14 -0.25
C VAL A 364 -3.49 -10.45 0.69
N ASP A 365 -3.85 -11.72 0.81
CA ASP A 365 -4.89 -12.22 1.72
C ASP A 365 -6.29 -11.62 1.48
N ILE A 366 -6.66 -11.29 0.24
CA ILE A 366 -8.00 -10.83 -0.11
C ILE A 366 -8.73 -11.88 -0.97
N PRO A 367 -9.94 -12.33 -0.61
CA PRO A 367 -10.73 -13.20 -1.49
C PRO A 367 -11.05 -12.49 -2.81
N PRO A 368 -10.84 -13.13 -3.97
CA PRO A 368 -11.10 -12.52 -5.28
C PRO A 368 -12.54 -12.05 -5.44
N GLU A 369 -13.51 -12.78 -4.90
CA GLU A 369 -14.92 -12.43 -4.92
C GLU A 369 -15.21 -11.12 -4.18
N VAL A 370 -14.51 -10.89 -3.06
CA VAL A 370 -14.61 -9.65 -2.28
C VAL A 370 -13.91 -8.51 -3.01
N ALA A 371 -12.75 -8.76 -3.61
CA ALA A 371 -11.99 -7.76 -4.34
C ALA A 371 -12.76 -7.25 -5.55
N LEU A 372 -13.28 -8.14 -6.37
CA LEU A 372 -14.01 -7.83 -7.61
C LEU A 372 -15.51 -7.56 -7.37
N GLN A 373 -16.04 -7.85 -6.18
CA GLN A 373 -17.49 -7.80 -5.87
C GLN A 373 -18.33 -8.71 -6.78
N MET A 374 -17.75 -9.83 -7.21
CA MET A 374 -18.39 -10.80 -8.10
C MET A 374 -18.70 -12.08 -7.32
N TYR A 375 -19.93 -12.19 -6.84
CA TYR A 375 -20.41 -13.31 -6.03
C TYR A 375 -21.15 -14.34 -6.91
N ASN A 376 -20.41 -14.92 -7.87
CA ASN A 376 -20.96 -15.90 -8.82
C ASN A 376 -21.00 -17.34 -8.28
N SER A 377 -20.40 -17.58 -7.11
CA SER A 377 -20.44 -18.86 -6.40
C SER A 377 -21.77 -19.04 -5.66
N ASN A 378 -22.02 -20.25 -5.20
CA ASN A 378 -23.20 -20.49 -4.38
C ASN A 378 -23.13 -19.68 -3.07
N TYR A 379 -24.28 -19.40 -2.47
CA TYR A 379 -24.43 -18.60 -1.26
C TYR A 379 -23.49 -19.03 -0.11
N SER A 380 -23.35 -20.35 0.09
CA SER A 380 -22.51 -20.90 1.17
C SER A 380 -21.03 -20.60 0.97
N ALA A 381 -20.52 -20.73 -0.25
CA ALA A 381 -19.12 -20.44 -0.56
C ALA A 381 -18.81 -18.94 -0.45
N SER A 382 -19.69 -18.07 -0.96
CA SER A 382 -19.54 -16.62 -0.82
C SER A 382 -19.56 -16.19 0.65
N ARG A 383 -20.45 -16.77 1.47
CA ARG A 383 -20.51 -16.51 2.91
C ARG A 383 -19.23 -16.97 3.64
N ALA A 384 -18.69 -18.15 3.28
CA ALA A 384 -17.44 -18.64 3.86
C ALA A 384 -16.26 -17.70 3.54
N ALA A 385 -16.15 -17.22 2.29
CA ALA A 385 -15.13 -16.25 1.89
C ALA A 385 -15.25 -14.92 2.65
N ILE A 386 -16.47 -14.39 2.79
CA ILE A 386 -16.71 -13.16 3.56
C ILE A 386 -16.36 -13.33 5.04
N ASN A 387 -16.73 -14.47 5.66
CA ASN A 387 -16.40 -14.72 7.06
C ASN A 387 -14.88 -14.85 7.29
N GLY A 388 -14.17 -15.54 6.39
CA GLY A 388 -12.71 -15.61 6.43
C GLY A 388 -12.06 -14.22 6.32
N TRP A 389 -12.56 -13.42 5.39
CA TRP A 389 -12.13 -12.03 5.22
C TRP A 389 -12.41 -11.18 6.46
N GLN A 390 -13.58 -11.33 7.08
CA GLN A 390 -13.94 -10.61 8.30
C GLN A 390 -12.98 -10.92 9.46
N HIS A 391 -12.58 -12.18 9.60
CA HIS A 391 -11.59 -12.56 10.62
C HIS A 391 -10.26 -11.85 10.40
N LEU A 392 -9.74 -11.87 9.17
CA LEU A 392 -8.50 -11.16 8.82
C LEU A 392 -8.60 -9.65 9.09
N MET A 393 -9.74 -9.04 8.73
CA MET A 393 -9.99 -7.62 9.00
C MET A 393 -9.97 -7.30 10.49
N ASN A 394 -10.55 -8.15 11.32
CA ASN A 394 -10.55 -7.95 12.77
C ASN A 394 -9.15 -8.04 13.35
N VAL A 395 -8.34 -9.03 12.93
CA VAL A 395 -6.94 -9.18 13.35
C VAL A 395 -6.11 -7.95 12.93
N THR A 396 -6.24 -7.52 11.69
CA THR A 396 -5.51 -6.35 11.17
C THR A 396 -5.96 -5.06 11.86
N ARG A 397 -7.26 -4.91 12.12
CA ARG A 397 -7.82 -3.78 12.87
C ARG A 397 -7.31 -3.72 14.29
N GLN A 398 -7.27 -4.87 14.98
CA GLN A 398 -6.74 -4.94 16.34
C GLN A 398 -5.27 -4.51 16.38
N LYS A 399 -4.44 -5.08 15.51
CA LYS A 399 -3.03 -4.69 15.40
C LYS A 399 -2.87 -3.19 15.16
N PHE A 400 -3.61 -2.63 14.20
CA PHE A 400 -3.56 -1.20 13.90
C PHE A 400 -4.04 -0.35 15.08
N SER A 401 -5.05 -0.81 15.81
CA SER A 401 -5.55 -0.13 17.02
C SER A 401 -4.48 -0.09 18.11
N ASP A 402 -3.79 -1.20 18.33
CA ASP A 402 -2.72 -1.30 19.33
C ASP A 402 -1.50 -0.45 18.94
N ASP A 403 -1.21 -0.34 17.64
CA ASP A 403 -0.07 0.43 17.14
C ASP A 403 -0.35 1.95 17.05
N PHE A 404 -1.61 2.37 16.86
CA PHE A 404 -1.95 3.77 16.63
C PHE A 404 -2.93 4.35 17.66
N TYR A 405 -4.13 3.79 17.78
CA TYR A 405 -5.18 4.39 18.61
C TYR A 405 -4.90 4.28 20.10
N LYS A 406 -4.43 3.11 20.57
CA LYS A 406 -4.19 2.87 21.99
C LYS A 406 -3.15 3.80 22.60
N PRO A 407 -1.94 4.00 22.04
CA PRO A 407 -0.96 4.93 22.59
C PRO A 407 -1.44 6.39 22.60
N ILE A 408 -2.24 6.79 21.60
CA ILE A 408 -2.86 8.12 21.56
C ILE A 408 -3.90 8.27 22.67
N TYR A 409 -4.73 7.24 22.85
CA TYR A 409 -5.76 7.22 23.89
C TYR A 409 -5.14 7.29 25.30
N GLU A 410 -4.10 6.53 25.56
CA GLU A 410 -3.39 6.56 26.85
C GLU A 410 -2.87 7.95 27.19
N MET A 411 -2.22 8.62 26.24
CA MET A 411 -1.74 9.98 26.44
C MET A 411 -2.89 10.99 26.57
N TRP A 412 -3.93 10.86 25.76
CA TRP A 412 -5.12 11.72 25.86
C TRP A 412 -5.82 11.57 27.21
N LEU A 413 -5.99 10.33 27.69
CA LEU A 413 -6.61 10.03 28.98
C LEU A 413 -5.81 10.68 30.13
N GLU A 414 -4.50 10.51 30.12
CA GLU A 414 -3.62 11.12 31.12
C GLU A 414 -3.80 12.64 31.16
N ILE A 415 -3.82 13.30 29.99
CA ILE A 415 -4.01 14.76 29.90
C ILE A 415 -5.39 15.18 30.42
N GLU A 416 -6.46 14.44 30.10
CA GLU A 416 -7.82 14.77 30.55
C GLU A 416 -8.00 14.57 32.06
N VAL A 417 -7.36 13.55 32.64
CA VAL A 417 -7.34 13.35 34.09
C VAL A 417 -6.52 14.44 34.79
N LEU A 418 -5.35 14.82 34.26
CA LEU A 418 -4.53 15.92 34.79
C LEU A 418 -5.27 17.25 34.77
N LYS A 419 -6.10 17.47 33.77
CA LYS A 419 -6.98 18.67 33.68
C LYS A 419 -8.24 18.55 34.54
N SER A 420 -8.41 17.46 35.30
CA SER A 420 -9.63 17.19 36.09
C SER A 420 -10.92 17.18 35.26
N LYS A 421 -10.84 16.84 33.97
CA LYS A 421 -11.99 16.73 33.06
C LYS A 421 -12.61 15.32 33.07
N VAL A 422 -11.83 14.32 33.46
CA VAL A 422 -12.25 12.95 33.67
C VAL A 422 -11.91 12.57 35.10
N SER A 423 -12.90 12.10 35.84
CA SER A 423 -12.71 11.60 37.20
C SER A 423 -12.17 10.17 37.15
N ALA A 424 -10.95 9.96 37.65
CA ALA A 424 -10.29 8.65 37.72
C ALA A 424 -9.61 8.54 39.10
N PRO A 425 -10.36 8.12 40.15
CA PRO A 425 -9.83 7.97 41.48
C PRO A 425 -8.60 7.04 41.53
N GLY A 426 -7.54 7.47 42.21
CA GLY A 426 -6.29 6.69 42.27
C GLY A 426 -5.37 6.78 41.06
N TYR A 427 -5.81 7.27 39.88
CA TYR A 427 -5.00 7.33 38.66
C TYR A 427 -3.73 8.16 38.84
N LEU A 428 -3.84 9.37 39.44
CA LEU A 428 -2.67 10.22 39.68
C LEU A 428 -1.69 9.59 40.67
N LYS A 429 -2.20 8.87 41.68
CA LYS A 429 -1.38 8.11 42.62
C LYS A 429 -0.67 6.96 41.89
N ALA A 430 -1.34 6.28 40.98
CA ALA A 430 -0.74 5.22 40.15
C ALA A 430 0.40 5.77 39.25
N ILE A 431 0.25 6.98 38.68
CA ILE A 431 1.33 7.68 37.94
C ILE A 431 2.54 7.93 38.85
N GLN A 432 2.30 8.49 40.04
CA GLN A 432 3.39 8.84 40.98
C GLN A 432 4.13 7.60 41.48
N GLN A 433 3.42 6.53 41.75
CA GLN A 433 3.95 5.25 42.20
C GLN A 433 4.51 4.37 41.09
N LYS A 434 4.34 4.81 39.80
CA LYS A 434 4.69 4.02 38.63
C LYS A 434 4.00 2.64 38.59
N ASN A 435 2.78 2.59 39.11
CA ASN A 435 1.94 1.39 39.08
C ASN A 435 1.33 1.24 37.68
N TRP A 436 2.15 0.65 36.78
CA TRP A 436 1.74 0.45 35.40
C TRP A 436 0.50 -0.45 35.26
N PHE A 437 0.30 -1.38 36.19
CA PHE A 437 -0.83 -2.31 36.15
C PHE A 437 -2.17 -1.60 36.35
N ALA A 438 -2.24 -0.68 37.32
CA ALA A 438 -3.42 0.16 37.51
C ALA A 438 -3.65 1.11 36.33
N LEU A 439 -2.58 1.69 35.76
CA LEU A 439 -2.68 2.55 34.57
C LEU A 439 -3.24 1.80 33.37
N GLU A 440 -2.72 0.59 33.09
CA GLU A 440 -3.23 -0.27 32.02
C GLU A 440 -4.68 -0.71 32.28
N ALA A 441 -5.07 -0.97 33.53
CA ALA A 441 -6.45 -1.32 33.87
C ALA A 441 -7.44 -0.18 33.59
N TYR A 442 -7.03 1.09 33.77
CA TYR A 442 -7.82 2.26 33.41
C TYR A 442 -7.86 2.49 31.89
N SER A 443 -6.73 2.34 31.23
CA SER A 443 -6.59 2.60 29.79
C SER A 443 -6.99 1.40 28.91
N ASN A 444 -7.47 0.30 29.54
CA ASN A 444 -7.97 -0.82 28.76
C ASN A 444 -9.19 -0.41 27.93
N ALA A 445 -9.10 -0.62 26.63
CA ALA A 445 -10.12 -0.20 25.70
C ALA A 445 -10.10 -1.03 24.43
N ARG A 446 -11.23 -1.10 23.77
CA ARG A 446 -11.40 -1.68 22.44
C ARG A 446 -11.76 -0.58 21.43
N PHE A 447 -11.19 -0.69 20.24
CA PHE A 447 -11.52 0.21 19.14
C PHE A 447 -12.34 -0.56 18.10
N THR A 448 -13.63 -0.22 17.99
CA THR A 448 -14.57 -0.93 17.14
C THR A 448 -14.83 -0.17 15.84
N GLY A 449 -14.72 -0.89 14.72
CA GLY A 449 -15.07 -0.39 13.41
C GLY A 449 -16.48 -0.79 12.99
N ALA A 450 -16.86 -0.42 11.77
CA ALA A 450 -18.11 -0.87 11.18
C ALA A 450 -18.09 -2.41 11.03
N ASN A 451 -19.15 -3.05 11.48
CA ASN A 451 -19.38 -4.47 11.22
C ASN A 451 -19.93 -4.65 9.81
N ILE A 452 -19.64 -5.81 9.22
CA ILE A 452 -20.28 -6.24 7.99
C ILE A 452 -21.76 -6.49 8.30
N PRO A 453 -22.71 -5.85 7.58
CA PRO A 453 -24.12 -6.15 7.78
C PRO A 453 -24.38 -7.64 7.52
N HIS A 454 -25.12 -8.27 8.40
CA HIS A 454 -25.51 -9.66 8.21
C HIS A 454 -26.40 -9.79 6.96
N ILE A 455 -26.15 -10.81 6.16
CA ILE A 455 -26.88 -11.06 4.91
C ILE A 455 -28.33 -11.50 5.21
N ASP A 456 -28.55 -12.13 6.38
CA ASP A 456 -29.87 -12.58 6.84
C ASP A 456 -30.06 -12.23 8.31
N PRO A 457 -30.53 -11.00 8.63
CA PRO A 457 -30.71 -10.54 10.00
C PRO A 457 -31.73 -11.37 10.80
N LYS A 458 -32.69 -12.02 10.12
CA LYS A 458 -33.75 -12.79 10.75
C LYS A 458 -33.21 -14.09 11.35
N LYS A 459 -32.41 -14.82 10.61
CA LYS A 459 -31.81 -16.08 11.11
C LYS A 459 -30.86 -15.85 12.26
N GLU A 460 -30.22 -14.69 12.34
CA GLU A 460 -29.33 -14.35 13.43
C GLU A 460 -30.11 -13.93 14.68
N ALA A 461 -31.15 -13.13 14.52
CA ALA A 461 -32.04 -12.80 15.62
C ALA A 461 -32.67 -14.06 16.24
N ASP A 462 -33.00 -15.05 15.41
CA ASP A 462 -33.51 -16.34 15.87
C ASP A 462 -32.43 -17.18 16.58
N ALA A 463 -31.17 -17.12 16.12
CA ALA A 463 -30.04 -17.80 16.78
C ALA A 463 -29.63 -17.17 18.13
N ILE A 464 -29.86 -15.88 18.32
CA ILE A 464 -29.57 -15.16 19.59
C ILE A 464 -30.71 -15.44 20.62
N ARG A 465 -31.92 -15.82 20.15
CA ARG A 465 -33.06 -16.14 21.02
C ARG A 465 -33.03 -17.55 21.57
N LEU A 466 -32.19 -18.44 21.06
CA LEU A 466 -31.88 -19.77 21.60
C LEU A 466 -30.72 -19.72 22.59
#